data_f112fd43ae6ca6c79c3306ce40c04947
#
_entry.id   f112fd43ae6ca6c79c3306ce40c04947
#
_cell.length_a   1.000
_cell.length_b   1.000
_cell.length_c   1.000
_cell.angle_alpha   90.00
_cell.angle_beta   90.00
_cell.angle_gamma   90.00
#
_symmetry.space_group_name_H-M   'P 1'
#
loop_
_entity.id
_entity.type
_entity.pdbx_description
1 polymer ?
#
loop_
_entity_poly.entity_id
_entity_poly.type
_entity_poly.pdbx_seq_one_letter_code
_entity_poly.pdbx_strand_id
1 'polypeptide(L)'
;MKNNPKNQWEDHLTRRARAENYPARSVYKLEEIQNKFKVMKKNDRVLDLGCAPGSWLLYAAKQAGTGGRILGIDLSPVGIRLPENVTAVKENVLNLEKLSLVDEDTRFNVVLSDMAPATSGRKDVDAIKSYELCCMALAVAEKYLMPGGHFICKIFQGNDFKEFEKKAKLKFKDCKIFKPDSCRKQSKEIYIIAKFKN
;
A
#
# COMPACT_ATOMS: atom_id res chain seq x y z
N MET A 1 -0.03 36.91 -23.94
CA MET A 1 -0.30 35.86 -22.91
C MET A 1 0.20 34.54 -23.47
N LYS A 2 1.31 34.01 -22.94
CA LYS A 2 1.88 32.73 -23.38
C LYS A 2 1.13 31.61 -22.62
N ASN A 3 0.29 30.86 -23.34
CA ASN A 3 -0.28 29.60 -22.81
C ASN A 3 0.85 28.62 -22.52
N ASN A 4 1.04 28.35 -21.26
CA ASN A 4 1.99 27.34 -20.79
C ASN A 4 1.36 25.94 -21.05
N PRO A 5 1.94 25.09 -21.90
CA PRO A 5 1.41 23.74 -22.12
C PRO A 5 1.73 22.85 -20.93
N LYS A 6 1.03 23.03 -19.82
CA LYS A 6 1.02 22.06 -18.72
C LYS A 6 0.21 20.86 -19.16
N ASN A 7 0.85 19.68 -19.19
CA ASN A 7 0.31 18.33 -19.31
C ASN A 7 -0.03 17.78 -20.71
N GLN A 8 0.94 17.73 -21.60
CA GLN A 8 0.80 16.97 -22.87
C GLN A 8 1.06 15.44 -22.72
N TRP A 9 1.40 14.96 -21.53
CA TRP A 9 1.73 13.53 -21.28
C TRP A 9 0.97 12.95 -20.09
N GLU A 10 -0.34 13.14 -20.10
CA GLU A 10 -1.15 12.35 -19.18
C GLU A 10 -1.17 10.91 -19.67
N ASP A 11 -0.48 10.07 -18.94
CA ASP A 11 -0.32 8.65 -19.19
C ASP A 11 -1.73 7.97 -19.23
N HIS A 12 -1.90 7.01 -20.15
CA HIS A 12 -3.16 6.32 -20.38
C HIS A 12 -3.75 5.70 -19.11
N LEU A 13 -2.92 5.25 -18.15
CA LEU A 13 -3.38 4.73 -16.87
C LEU A 13 -3.99 5.82 -15.99
N THR A 14 -3.48 7.04 -16.04
CA THR A 14 -4.07 8.16 -15.30
C THR A 14 -5.45 8.51 -15.86
N ARG A 15 -5.62 8.52 -17.19
CA ARG A 15 -6.93 8.72 -17.83
C ARG A 15 -7.91 7.60 -17.50
N ARG A 16 -7.44 6.34 -17.54
CA ARG A 16 -8.23 5.19 -17.17
C ARG A 16 -8.67 5.27 -15.70
N ALA A 17 -7.79 5.62 -14.77
CA ALA A 17 -8.11 5.76 -13.35
C ALA A 17 -9.22 6.79 -13.12
N ARG A 18 -9.17 7.95 -13.80
CA ARG A 18 -10.24 8.97 -13.73
C ARG A 18 -11.55 8.45 -14.27
N ALA A 19 -11.54 7.76 -15.40
CA ALA A 19 -12.75 7.17 -15.99
C ALA A 19 -13.39 6.11 -15.08
N GLU A 20 -12.57 5.40 -14.29
CA GLU A 20 -13.01 4.41 -13.32
C GLU A 20 -13.25 5.00 -11.90
N ASN A 21 -13.21 6.33 -11.75
CA ASN A 21 -13.39 7.06 -10.48
C ASN A 21 -12.34 6.76 -9.41
N TYR A 22 -11.13 6.41 -9.80
CA TYR A 22 -10.01 6.31 -8.87
C TYR A 22 -9.20 7.62 -8.84
N PRO A 23 -8.80 8.12 -7.66
CA PRO A 23 -8.04 9.37 -7.55
C PRO A 23 -6.62 9.29 -8.12
N ALA A 24 -6.05 8.10 -8.23
CA ALA A 24 -4.70 7.91 -8.76
C ALA A 24 -4.53 6.57 -9.49
N ARG A 25 -3.63 6.56 -10.47
CA ARG A 25 -3.27 5.35 -11.25
C ARG A 25 -2.60 4.24 -10.44
N SER A 26 -2.17 4.52 -9.20
CA SER A 26 -1.57 3.52 -8.30
C SER A 26 -2.50 2.34 -8.03
N VAL A 27 -3.81 2.47 -8.23
CA VAL A 27 -4.78 1.39 -8.11
C VAL A 27 -4.40 0.17 -8.94
N TYR A 28 -3.85 0.37 -10.15
CA TYR A 28 -3.52 -0.75 -11.06
C TYR A 28 -2.38 -1.61 -10.54
N LYS A 29 -1.51 -1.07 -9.72
CA LYS A 29 -0.47 -1.85 -9.04
C LYS A 29 -1.10 -2.89 -8.10
N LEU A 30 -2.07 -2.46 -7.28
CA LEU A 30 -2.79 -3.36 -6.38
C LEU A 30 -3.70 -4.32 -7.16
N GLU A 31 -4.33 -3.87 -8.25
CA GLU A 31 -5.14 -4.72 -9.13
C GLU A 31 -4.30 -5.87 -9.71
N GLU A 32 -3.11 -5.60 -10.24
CA GLU A 32 -2.20 -6.61 -10.77
C GLU A 32 -1.73 -7.58 -9.68
N ILE A 33 -1.38 -7.06 -8.49
CA ILE A 33 -1.01 -7.88 -7.32
C ILE A 33 -2.19 -8.79 -6.94
N GLN A 34 -3.39 -8.25 -6.83
CA GLN A 34 -4.58 -9.03 -6.49
C GLN A 34 -4.89 -10.09 -7.53
N ASN A 35 -4.82 -9.74 -8.82
CA ASN A 35 -5.11 -10.68 -9.90
C ASN A 35 -4.16 -11.87 -9.89
N LYS A 36 -2.87 -11.62 -9.62
CA LYS A 36 -1.82 -12.64 -9.64
C LYS A 36 -1.74 -13.47 -8.35
N PHE A 37 -1.86 -12.83 -7.19
CA PHE A 37 -1.54 -13.45 -5.91
C PHE A 37 -2.76 -13.74 -5.03
N LYS A 38 -3.93 -13.15 -5.34
CA LYS A 38 -5.20 -13.34 -4.62
C LYS A 38 -5.04 -13.11 -3.12
N VAL A 39 -4.49 -11.93 -2.76
CA VAL A 39 -4.14 -11.58 -1.38
C VAL A 39 -5.33 -11.11 -0.55
N MET A 40 -6.39 -10.63 -1.18
CA MET A 40 -7.63 -10.19 -0.52
C MET A 40 -8.80 -11.09 -0.89
N LYS A 41 -9.74 -11.27 0.04
CA LYS A 41 -10.97 -12.05 -0.10
C LYS A 41 -12.17 -11.25 0.37
N LYS A 42 -13.38 -11.77 0.10
CA LYS A 42 -14.62 -11.22 0.66
C LYS A 42 -14.59 -11.26 2.18
N ASN A 43 -15.11 -10.19 2.79
CA ASN A 43 -15.21 -9.97 4.22
C ASN A 43 -13.87 -9.77 4.95
N ASP A 44 -12.76 -9.57 4.22
CA ASP A 44 -11.47 -9.29 4.84
C ASP A 44 -11.47 -7.94 5.58
N ARG A 45 -10.73 -7.89 6.68
CA ARG A 45 -10.32 -6.66 7.35
C ARG A 45 -8.95 -6.27 6.79
N VAL A 46 -8.87 -5.09 6.19
CA VAL A 46 -7.66 -4.60 5.50
C VAL A 46 -7.16 -3.32 6.16
N LEU A 47 -5.86 -3.25 6.41
CA LEU A 47 -5.16 -2.04 6.84
C LEU A 47 -4.29 -1.54 5.68
N ASP A 48 -4.45 -0.26 5.31
CA ASP A 48 -3.71 0.40 4.23
C ASP A 48 -2.83 1.52 4.78
N LEU A 49 -1.52 1.32 4.76
CA LEU A 49 -0.51 2.25 5.25
C LEU A 49 0.03 3.12 4.11
N GLY A 50 -0.13 4.44 4.22
CA GLY A 50 0.14 5.37 3.14
C GLY A 50 -1.01 5.42 2.15
N CYS A 51 -2.24 5.52 2.66
CA CYS A 51 -3.47 5.30 1.89
C CYS A 51 -3.85 6.47 0.97
N ALA A 52 -3.32 7.70 1.18
CA ALA A 52 -3.67 8.84 0.35
C ALA A 52 -3.15 8.68 -1.10
N PRO A 53 -3.92 9.11 -2.09
CA PRO A 53 -5.19 9.81 -2.07
C PRO A 53 -6.46 8.93 -1.97
N GLY A 54 -6.34 7.60 -1.70
CA GLY A 54 -7.47 6.71 -1.45
C GLY A 54 -7.74 5.67 -2.54
N SER A 55 -6.89 5.54 -3.56
CA SER A 55 -7.10 4.59 -4.66
C SER A 55 -7.07 3.13 -4.18
N TRP A 56 -6.15 2.80 -3.28
CA TRP A 56 -6.04 1.46 -2.73
C TRP A 56 -7.19 1.17 -1.76
N LEU A 57 -7.64 2.16 -0.98
CA LEU A 57 -8.83 2.04 -0.13
C LEU A 57 -10.08 1.64 -0.92
N LEU A 58 -10.37 2.35 -2.03
CA LEU A 58 -11.53 2.06 -2.87
C LEU A 58 -11.44 0.66 -3.50
N TYR A 59 -10.25 0.29 -3.97
CA TYR A 59 -10.03 -1.03 -4.55
C TYR A 59 -10.18 -2.15 -3.50
N ALA A 60 -9.58 -1.98 -2.33
CA ALA A 60 -9.70 -2.93 -1.22
C ALA A 60 -11.16 -3.10 -0.76
N ALA A 61 -11.91 -2.00 -0.67
CA ALA A 61 -13.34 -2.03 -0.35
C ALA A 61 -14.14 -2.84 -1.37
N LYS A 62 -13.85 -2.66 -2.68
CA LYS A 62 -14.46 -3.45 -3.77
C LYS A 62 -14.13 -4.94 -3.65
N GLN A 63 -12.89 -5.29 -3.29
CA GLN A 63 -12.48 -6.69 -3.13
C GLN A 63 -13.12 -7.34 -1.88
N ALA A 64 -13.08 -6.64 -0.76
CA ALA A 64 -13.63 -7.15 0.50
C ALA A 64 -15.17 -7.16 0.53
N GLY A 65 -15.82 -6.29 -0.25
CA GLY A 65 -17.28 -6.14 -0.27
C GLY A 65 -17.83 -5.53 1.01
N THR A 66 -19.14 -5.46 1.11
CA THR A 66 -19.85 -4.77 2.22
C THR A 66 -19.61 -5.38 3.61
N GLY A 67 -19.31 -6.67 3.68
CA GLY A 67 -18.96 -7.35 4.94
C GLY A 67 -17.51 -7.12 5.38
N GLY A 68 -16.64 -6.59 4.51
CA GLY A 68 -15.26 -6.26 4.86
C GLY A 68 -15.15 -4.94 5.62
N ARG A 69 -13.97 -4.69 6.20
CA ARG A 69 -13.65 -3.42 6.88
C ARG A 69 -12.27 -2.95 6.43
N ILE A 70 -12.18 -1.71 6.00
CA ILE A 70 -10.94 -1.12 5.52
C ILE A 70 -10.57 0.07 6.42
N LEU A 71 -9.38 0.04 6.97
CA LEU A 71 -8.79 1.16 7.71
C LEU A 71 -7.57 1.66 6.93
N GLY A 72 -7.55 2.95 6.61
CA GLY A 72 -6.42 3.61 5.99
C GLY A 72 -5.76 4.64 6.90
N ILE A 73 -4.44 4.75 6.83
CA ILE A 73 -3.67 5.72 7.60
C ILE A 73 -2.68 6.42 6.66
N ASP A 74 -2.65 7.75 6.71
CA ASP A 74 -1.70 8.55 5.96
C ASP A 74 -1.44 9.88 6.69
N LEU A 75 -0.29 10.47 6.48
CA LEU A 75 0.04 11.83 6.95
C LEU A 75 -0.80 12.91 6.23
N SER A 76 -1.29 12.59 5.05
CA SER A 76 -2.17 13.45 4.22
C SER A 76 -3.63 13.02 4.35
N PRO A 77 -4.59 13.96 4.31
CA PRO A 77 -6.00 13.59 4.34
C PRO A 77 -6.43 12.92 3.02
N VAL A 78 -7.37 12.00 3.12
CA VAL A 78 -8.07 11.44 1.96
C VAL A 78 -9.26 12.31 1.62
N GLY A 79 -9.19 13.06 0.52
CA GLY A 79 -10.16 14.07 0.11
C GLY A 79 -11.30 13.57 -0.79
N ILE A 80 -11.60 12.27 -0.80
CA ILE A 80 -12.65 11.67 -1.62
C ILE A 80 -13.76 11.07 -0.73
N ARG A 81 -14.94 10.91 -1.32
CA ARG A 81 -16.02 10.16 -0.65
C ARG A 81 -15.63 8.67 -0.56
N LEU A 82 -15.66 8.15 0.65
CA LEU A 82 -15.35 6.74 0.93
C LEU A 82 -16.65 5.94 1.15
N PRO A 83 -16.67 4.64 0.80
CA PRO A 83 -17.75 3.72 1.17
C PRO A 83 -17.89 3.60 2.70
N GLU A 84 -19.08 3.19 3.18
CA GLU A 84 -19.40 3.09 4.62
C GLU A 84 -18.49 2.12 5.40
N ASN A 85 -17.95 1.12 4.73
CA ASN A 85 -17.03 0.14 5.31
C ASN A 85 -15.55 0.56 5.27
N VAL A 86 -15.27 1.82 4.88
CA VAL A 86 -13.90 2.38 4.79
C VAL A 86 -13.76 3.55 5.74
N THR A 87 -12.76 3.50 6.59
CA THR A 87 -12.33 4.61 7.44
C THR A 87 -10.92 5.02 7.06
N ALA A 88 -10.68 6.32 6.83
CA ALA A 88 -9.35 6.87 6.61
C ALA A 88 -9.02 7.90 7.69
N VAL A 89 -7.84 7.78 8.27
CA VAL A 89 -7.36 8.65 9.35
C VAL A 89 -6.09 9.37 8.90
N LYS A 90 -6.08 10.70 9.10
CA LYS A 90 -4.87 11.49 8.92
C LYS A 90 -4.02 11.38 10.18
N GLU A 91 -3.07 10.46 10.18
CA GLU A 91 -2.19 10.21 11.32
C GLU A 91 -0.87 9.57 10.86
N ASN A 92 0.13 9.62 11.73
CA ASN A 92 1.36 8.87 11.55
C ASN A 92 1.11 7.38 11.86
N VAL A 93 1.58 6.49 11.00
CA VAL A 93 1.47 5.03 11.21
C VAL A 93 2.06 4.55 12.53
N LEU A 94 3.04 5.28 13.09
CA LEU A 94 3.63 5.01 14.40
C LEU A 94 2.67 5.27 15.56
N ASN A 95 1.61 6.03 15.34
CA ASN A 95 0.59 6.34 16.35
C ASN A 95 -0.66 5.44 16.23
N LEU A 96 -0.61 4.38 15.42
CA LEU A 96 -1.74 3.47 15.21
C LEU A 96 -2.35 2.98 16.53
N GLU A 97 -1.51 2.69 17.53
CA GLU A 97 -1.94 2.22 18.85
C GLU A 97 -2.76 3.25 19.64
N LYS A 98 -2.63 4.54 19.31
CA LYS A 98 -3.35 5.63 20.00
C LYS A 98 -4.73 5.87 19.39
N LEU A 99 -5.04 5.22 18.27
CA LEU A 99 -6.34 5.36 17.62
C LEU A 99 -7.37 4.52 18.36
N SER A 100 -8.48 5.11 18.75
CA SER A 100 -9.63 4.39 19.34
C SER A 100 -10.25 3.34 18.40
N LEU A 101 -9.84 3.33 17.14
CA LEU A 101 -10.27 2.37 16.11
C LEU A 101 -9.51 1.04 16.15
N VAL A 102 -8.44 0.97 16.93
CA VAL A 102 -7.54 -0.17 17.01
C VAL A 102 -7.24 -0.44 18.49
N ASP A 103 -7.52 -1.63 18.94
CA ASP A 103 -7.23 -2.14 20.28
C ASP A 103 -6.24 -3.30 20.23
N GLU A 104 -5.90 -3.88 21.38
CA GLU A 104 -4.95 -4.98 21.49
C GLU A 104 -5.41 -6.24 20.76
N ASP A 105 -6.73 -6.44 20.63
CA ASP A 105 -7.35 -7.60 19.97
C ASP A 105 -7.63 -7.35 18.48
N THR A 106 -7.44 -6.14 18.00
CA THR A 106 -7.67 -5.81 16.60
C THR A 106 -6.73 -6.59 15.71
N ARG A 107 -7.29 -7.34 14.75
CA ARG A 107 -6.53 -8.10 13.75
C ARG A 107 -7.05 -7.82 12.35
N PHE A 108 -6.11 -7.81 11.41
CA PHE A 108 -6.38 -7.66 9.97
C PHE A 108 -6.03 -8.94 9.22
N ASN A 109 -6.77 -9.22 8.17
CA ASN A 109 -6.45 -10.30 7.23
C ASN A 109 -5.31 -9.88 6.29
N VAL A 110 -5.28 -8.59 5.94
CA VAL A 110 -4.30 -8.04 5.00
C VAL A 110 -3.78 -6.69 5.49
N VAL A 111 -2.47 -6.49 5.42
CA VAL A 111 -1.82 -5.19 5.58
C VAL A 111 -1.18 -4.81 4.25
N LEU A 112 -1.55 -3.64 3.75
CA LEU A 112 -1.03 -3.03 2.53
C LEU A 112 -0.12 -1.86 2.90
N SER A 113 0.94 -1.63 2.13
CA SER A 113 1.77 -0.44 2.27
C SER A 113 2.27 0.04 0.90
N ASP A 114 1.75 1.18 0.44
CA ASP A 114 2.29 1.92 -0.72
C ASP A 114 3.06 3.17 -0.27
N MET A 115 3.51 3.21 1.00
CA MET A 115 4.30 4.33 1.53
C MET A 115 5.54 4.58 0.68
N ALA A 116 5.85 5.84 0.45
CA ALA A 116 7.06 6.28 -0.23
C ALA A 116 7.68 7.47 0.51
N PRO A 117 9.00 7.56 0.57
CA PRO A 117 9.63 8.76 1.09
C PRO A 117 9.40 9.95 0.15
N ALA A 118 9.46 11.17 0.70
CA ALA A 118 9.66 12.34 -0.13
C ALA A 118 10.99 12.18 -0.87
N THR A 119 10.92 12.05 -2.20
CA THR A 119 12.11 11.78 -3.01
C THR A 119 13.02 12.99 -3.06
N SER A 120 14.29 12.79 -2.71
CA SER A 120 15.34 13.81 -2.73
C SER A 120 16.03 13.94 -4.08
N GLY A 121 15.76 13.00 -5.02
CA GLY A 121 16.48 12.82 -6.27
C GLY A 121 17.79 12.03 -6.12
N ARG A 122 18.26 11.79 -4.91
CA ARG A 122 19.41 10.95 -4.61
C ARG A 122 18.95 9.52 -4.38
N LYS A 123 19.23 8.66 -5.35
CA LYS A 123 18.70 7.29 -5.41
C LYS A 123 19.10 6.41 -4.22
N ASP A 124 20.29 6.63 -3.66
CA ASP A 124 20.80 5.96 -2.47
C ASP A 124 20.04 6.36 -1.21
N VAL A 125 19.85 7.66 -0.99
CA VAL A 125 19.09 8.21 0.14
C VAL A 125 17.63 7.79 0.09
N ASP A 126 17.02 7.87 -1.10
CA ASP A 126 15.62 7.49 -1.28
C ASP A 126 15.40 5.99 -1.03
N ALA A 127 16.38 5.13 -1.37
CA ALA A 127 16.32 3.71 -1.10
C ALA A 127 16.41 3.40 0.41
N ILE A 128 17.33 4.05 1.14
CA ILE A 128 17.44 3.89 2.61
C ILE A 128 16.14 4.31 3.30
N LYS A 129 15.60 5.49 2.97
CA LYS A 129 14.32 5.94 3.53
C LYS A 129 13.16 5.00 3.20
N SER A 130 13.15 4.44 1.98
CA SER A 130 12.14 3.44 1.61
C SER A 130 12.27 2.18 2.45
N TYR A 131 13.49 1.71 2.72
CA TYR A 131 13.73 0.57 3.60
C TYR A 131 13.24 0.83 5.04
N GLU A 132 13.47 2.02 5.60
CA GLU A 132 12.97 2.41 6.93
C GLU A 132 11.43 2.35 6.99
N LEU A 133 10.74 2.90 5.97
CA LEU A 133 9.28 2.82 5.86
C LEU A 133 8.79 1.37 5.76
N CYS A 134 9.51 0.52 5.02
CA CYS A 134 9.19 -0.90 4.94
C CYS A 134 9.35 -1.62 6.28
N CYS A 135 10.38 -1.31 7.04
CA CYS A 135 10.57 -1.87 8.39
C CYS A 135 9.44 -1.44 9.35
N MET A 136 9.00 -0.18 9.28
CA MET A 136 7.83 0.28 10.03
C MET A 136 6.56 -0.46 9.63
N ALA A 137 6.32 -0.62 8.34
CA ALA A 137 5.15 -1.36 7.84
C ALA A 137 5.18 -2.83 8.25
N LEU A 138 6.36 -3.46 8.24
CA LEU A 138 6.53 -4.85 8.68
C LEU A 138 6.24 -4.99 10.18
N ALA A 139 6.71 -4.06 11.02
CA ALA A 139 6.41 -4.07 12.46
C ALA A 139 4.91 -3.95 12.73
N VAL A 140 4.21 -3.08 12.01
CA VAL A 140 2.74 -2.99 12.06
C VAL A 140 2.09 -4.31 11.62
N ALA A 141 2.57 -4.92 10.54
CA ALA A 141 2.06 -6.19 10.06
C ALA A 141 2.32 -7.32 11.07
N GLU A 142 3.47 -7.35 11.72
CA GLU A 142 3.76 -8.32 12.79
C GLU A 142 2.79 -8.20 13.96
N LYS A 143 2.45 -6.99 14.36
CA LYS A 143 1.56 -6.74 15.50
C LYS A 143 0.10 -7.01 15.16
N TYR A 144 -0.38 -6.51 14.02
CA TYR A 144 -1.81 -6.45 13.72
C TYR A 144 -2.33 -7.46 12.70
N LEU A 145 -1.48 -8.18 11.96
CA LEU A 145 -1.96 -9.27 11.12
C LEU A 145 -2.33 -10.49 11.96
N MET A 146 -3.46 -11.11 11.61
CA MET A 146 -3.79 -12.45 12.11
C MET A 146 -2.81 -13.50 11.59
N PRO A 147 -2.63 -14.62 12.29
CA PRO A 147 -1.95 -15.79 11.74
C PRO A 147 -2.57 -16.17 10.39
N GLY A 148 -1.73 -16.50 9.41
CA GLY A 148 -2.18 -16.78 8.04
C GLY A 148 -2.51 -15.55 7.20
N GLY A 149 -2.46 -14.34 7.75
CA GLY A 149 -2.68 -13.08 7.03
C GLY A 149 -1.59 -12.74 6.01
N HIS A 150 -1.83 -11.70 5.22
CA HIS A 150 -0.98 -11.31 4.09
C HIS A 150 -0.47 -9.89 4.23
N PHE A 151 0.77 -9.66 3.80
CA PHE A 151 1.43 -8.36 3.82
C PHE A 151 1.97 -8.01 2.43
N ILE A 152 1.60 -6.84 1.95
CA ILE A 152 2.08 -6.28 0.69
C ILE A 152 2.80 -4.98 0.98
N CYS A 153 4.06 -4.88 0.56
CA CYS A 153 4.86 -3.70 0.84
C CYS A 153 5.65 -3.25 -0.38
N LYS A 154 5.51 -1.97 -0.73
CA LYS A 154 6.36 -1.33 -1.72
C LYS A 154 7.73 -1.05 -1.15
N ILE A 155 8.77 -1.36 -1.90
CA ILE A 155 10.16 -1.01 -1.58
C ILE A 155 10.88 -0.50 -2.81
N PHE A 156 11.80 0.44 -2.64
CA PHE A 156 12.72 0.82 -3.72
C PHE A 156 13.90 -0.13 -3.76
N GLN A 157 14.27 -0.56 -4.96
CA GLN A 157 15.47 -1.36 -5.16
C GLN A 157 16.72 -0.57 -4.73
N GLY A 158 17.47 -1.13 -3.78
CA GLY A 158 18.69 -0.60 -3.19
C GLY A 158 19.48 -1.69 -2.49
N ASN A 159 20.55 -1.32 -1.81
CA ASN A 159 21.45 -2.27 -1.14
C ASN A 159 20.73 -3.05 -0.01
N ASP A 160 19.81 -2.39 0.69
CA ASP A 160 19.13 -2.96 1.86
C ASP A 160 17.91 -3.84 1.49
N PHE A 161 17.57 -3.92 0.18
CA PHE A 161 16.45 -4.70 -0.30
C PHE A 161 16.51 -6.17 0.12
N LYS A 162 17.69 -6.81 -0.04
CA LYS A 162 17.88 -8.22 0.33
C LYS A 162 17.72 -8.46 1.84
N GLU A 163 18.11 -7.48 2.65
CA GLU A 163 17.93 -7.56 4.10
C GLU A 163 16.45 -7.52 4.47
N PHE A 164 15.68 -6.59 3.86
CA PHE A 164 14.24 -6.54 4.07
C PHE A 164 13.54 -7.83 3.62
N GLU A 165 13.92 -8.36 2.45
CA GLU A 165 13.39 -9.63 1.97
C GLU A 165 13.63 -10.78 2.97
N LYS A 166 14.83 -10.85 3.56
CA LYS A 166 15.14 -11.85 4.60
C LYS A 166 14.26 -11.66 5.84
N LYS A 167 14.09 -10.42 6.32
CA LYS A 167 13.20 -10.11 7.45
C LYS A 167 11.77 -10.57 7.19
N ALA A 168 11.23 -10.29 6.00
CA ALA A 168 9.89 -10.74 5.63
C ALA A 168 9.78 -12.28 5.59
N LYS A 169 10.78 -12.97 5.01
CA LYS A 169 10.81 -14.45 4.94
C LYS A 169 10.83 -15.13 6.30
N LEU A 170 11.35 -14.48 7.34
CA LEU A 170 11.31 -15.02 8.70
C LEU A 170 9.91 -14.99 9.32
N LYS A 171 9.02 -14.13 8.83
CA LYS A 171 7.70 -13.87 9.39
C LYS A 171 6.55 -14.49 8.58
N PHE A 172 6.81 -14.83 7.32
CA PHE A 172 5.79 -15.31 6.37
C PHE A 172 6.26 -16.59 5.66
N LYS A 173 5.32 -17.51 5.43
CA LYS A 173 5.62 -18.80 4.78
C LYS A 173 5.96 -18.68 3.29
N ASP A 174 5.38 -17.70 2.59
CA ASP A 174 5.63 -17.45 1.16
C ASP A 174 5.90 -15.97 0.92
N CYS A 175 7.07 -15.67 0.36
CA CYS A 175 7.46 -14.31 -0.01
C CYS A 175 7.88 -14.27 -1.48
N LYS A 176 7.22 -13.43 -2.27
CA LYS A 176 7.52 -13.19 -3.69
C LYS A 176 7.86 -11.74 -3.91
N ILE A 177 8.74 -11.51 -4.88
CA ILE A 177 9.03 -10.17 -5.40
C ILE A 177 8.21 -9.99 -6.67
N PHE A 178 7.57 -8.84 -6.79
CA PHE A 178 6.78 -8.52 -7.96
C PHE A 178 6.94 -7.06 -8.36
N LYS A 179 7.11 -6.82 -9.65
CA LYS A 179 7.06 -5.48 -10.24
C LYS A 179 5.84 -5.41 -11.16
N PRO A 180 4.76 -4.70 -10.76
CA PRO A 180 3.60 -4.49 -11.62
C PRO A 180 3.99 -3.79 -12.93
N ASP A 181 3.33 -4.15 -14.02
CA ASP A 181 3.53 -3.53 -15.34
C ASP A 181 3.06 -2.07 -15.35
N SER A 182 2.09 -1.74 -14.47
CA SER A 182 1.63 -0.38 -14.24
C SER A 182 2.65 0.53 -13.53
N CYS A 183 3.75 0.00 -13.02
CA CYS A 183 4.87 0.83 -12.56
C CYS A 183 5.50 1.60 -13.73
N ARG A 184 5.95 2.83 -13.49
CA ARG A 184 6.71 3.55 -14.51
C ARG A 184 7.99 2.79 -14.83
N LYS A 185 8.36 2.69 -16.11
CA LYS A 185 9.55 1.94 -16.57
C LYS A 185 10.84 2.33 -15.84
N GLN A 186 11.00 3.63 -15.54
CA GLN A 186 12.18 4.17 -14.85
C GLN A 186 12.10 4.04 -13.31
N SER A 187 10.96 3.64 -12.76
CA SER A 187 10.79 3.52 -11.31
C SER A 187 11.57 2.31 -10.78
N LYS A 188 12.25 2.52 -9.64
CA LYS A 188 12.89 1.46 -8.87
C LYS A 188 11.92 0.73 -7.92
N GLU A 189 10.65 1.10 -7.93
CA GLU A 189 9.65 0.47 -7.06
C GLU A 189 9.41 -0.98 -7.45
N ILE A 190 9.36 -1.82 -6.45
CA ILE A 190 8.95 -3.22 -6.51
C ILE A 190 8.14 -3.52 -5.26
N TYR A 191 7.46 -4.66 -5.26
CA TYR A 191 6.62 -5.08 -4.14
C TYR A 191 7.10 -6.41 -3.57
N ILE A 192 7.15 -6.50 -2.25
CA ILE A 192 7.21 -7.75 -1.51
C ILE A 192 5.76 -8.20 -1.27
N ILE A 193 5.45 -9.41 -1.71
CA ILE A 193 4.17 -10.10 -1.50
C ILE A 193 4.44 -11.22 -0.51
N ALA A 194 4.18 -10.95 0.76
CA ALA A 194 4.41 -11.88 1.86
C ALA A 194 3.07 -12.47 2.32
N LYS A 195 2.95 -13.78 2.22
CA LYS A 195 1.70 -14.51 2.48
C LYS A 195 1.85 -15.50 3.61
N PHE A 196 0.74 -15.71 4.32
CA PHE A 196 0.61 -16.68 5.39
C PHE A 196 1.58 -16.36 6.55
N LYS A 197 1.29 -15.27 7.30
CA LYS A 197 2.00 -14.93 8.53
C LYS A 197 2.07 -16.15 9.44
N ASN A 198 3.24 -16.43 9.98
CA ASN A 198 3.51 -17.52 10.93
C ASN A 198 2.70 -17.39 12.21
#